data_66fd0962bc6daff4f98a22dc3b9898c7
#
_entry.id   66fd0962bc6daff4f98a22dc3b9898c7
#
_cell.length_a   1.000
_cell.length_b   1.000
_cell.length_c   1.000
_cell.angle_alpha   90.00
_cell.angle_beta   90.00
_cell.angle_gamma   90.00
#
_symmetry.space_group_name_H-M   'P 1'
#
loop_
_entity.id
_entity.type
_entity.pdbx_description
1 polymer ?
#
loop_
_entity_poly.entity_id
_entity_poly.type
_entity_poly.pdbx_seq_one_letter_code
_entity_poly.pdbx_strand_id
1 'polypeptide(L)'
;MKKYILCLSFLATAGLMLSSCSDDDLSDKSVIVTSETEQTQFDKWLEANFVNPYNIQFKYRYEHNESDMNYYNVPADYKQAVELAHIVKYTCVEAYNEVAGVNFTRNYFPKEFFCTGTWEFRNNGTFILGTAEGGKKIFLAGVNYLDQYKDNIDTLNHFYLKTIHHEFTHILNQTKDFPRSYQQVTGSGYVADSWSESPYNENYLERGFISSYSQHSATEDFAEMLSMYITNTPAQWNKWMEEAGTDGTRLLQQKLDIVRTYMKDSWNIDIDQLRNSVLDRETKVASGQIDLTDLTVK
;
A
#
# COMPACT_ATOMS: atom_id res chain seq x y z
N MET A 1 -22.25 51.40 49.38
CA MET A 1 -20.95 50.80 49.74
C MET A 1 -20.85 49.32 49.34
N LYS A 2 -21.80 48.44 49.63
CA LYS A 2 -21.71 47.00 49.28
C LYS A 2 -21.59 46.68 47.75
N LYS A 3 -22.20 47.50 46.86
CA LYS A 3 -22.11 47.31 45.40
C LYS A 3 -20.73 47.63 44.82
N TYR A 4 -20.02 48.56 45.38
CA TYR A 4 -18.68 48.92 44.89
C TYR A 4 -17.59 47.95 45.38
N ILE A 5 -17.78 47.33 46.56
CA ILE A 5 -16.90 46.28 47.07
C ILE A 5 -16.98 45.01 46.18
N LEU A 6 -18.20 44.65 45.69
CA LEU A 6 -18.40 43.51 44.80
C LEU A 6 -17.75 43.73 43.42
N CYS A 7 -17.82 44.97 42.89
CA CYS A 7 -17.15 45.29 41.61
C CYS A 7 -15.62 45.32 41.74
N LEU A 8 -15.08 45.78 42.87
CA LEU A 8 -13.63 45.77 43.09
C LEU A 8 -13.09 44.35 43.27
N SER A 9 -13.83 43.45 43.93
CA SER A 9 -13.42 42.06 44.06
C SER A 9 -13.46 41.28 42.72
N PHE A 10 -14.41 41.64 41.84
CA PHE A 10 -14.47 41.02 40.50
C PHE A 10 -13.36 41.51 39.57
N LEU A 11 -12.97 42.79 39.67
CA LEU A 11 -11.81 43.31 38.91
C LEU A 11 -10.47 42.75 39.44
N ALA A 12 -10.33 42.51 40.73
CA ALA A 12 -9.12 41.94 41.31
C ALA A 12 -8.94 40.45 40.93
N THR A 13 -10.05 39.67 40.85
CA THR A 13 -10.00 38.27 40.40
C THR A 13 -9.77 38.15 38.90
N ALA A 14 -10.32 39.06 38.08
CA ALA A 14 -10.07 39.08 36.64
C ALA A 14 -8.59 39.44 36.28
N GLY A 15 -7.96 40.31 37.09
CA GLY A 15 -6.54 40.67 36.95
C GLY A 15 -5.56 39.53 37.27
N LEU A 16 -5.94 38.59 38.15
CA LEU A 16 -5.10 37.44 38.53
C LEU A 16 -5.17 36.27 37.52
N MET A 17 -6.16 36.28 36.64
CA MET A 17 -6.29 35.24 35.58
C MET A 17 -5.49 35.56 34.32
N LEU A 18 -4.93 36.77 34.18
CA LEU A 18 -4.16 37.19 33.01
C LEU A 18 -2.63 37.03 33.16
N SER A 19 -2.15 36.58 34.33
CA SER A 19 -0.72 36.35 34.55
C SER A 19 -0.27 34.89 34.41
N SER A 20 -1.08 34.06 33.78
CA SER A 20 -0.76 32.63 33.56
C SER A 20 -0.11 32.32 32.21
N CYS A 21 0.40 33.34 31.51
CA CYS A 21 1.33 33.14 30.41
C CYS A 21 2.65 33.81 30.82
N SER A 22 3.39 33.21 31.73
CA SER A 22 4.83 33.43 31.72
C SER A 22 5.34 32.64 30.53
N ASP A 23 5.81 33.31 29.49
CA ASP A 23 6.73 32.68 28.54
C ASP A 23 7.92 32.23 29.41
N ASP A 24 7.94 30.96 29.77
CA ASP A 24 9.18 30.34 30.18
C ASP A 24 10.12 30.51 29.00
N ASP A 25 11.18 31.25 29.16
CA ASP A 25 12.25 31.38 28.19
C ASP A 25 12.71 29.95 27.82
N LEU A 26 12.17 29.42 26.70
CA LEU A 26 12.59 28.15 26.20
C LEU A 26 14.07 28.24 25.90
N SER A 27 14.84 27.33 26.45
CA SER A 27 16.27 27.23 26.14
C SER A 27 16.49 27.24 24.63
N ASP A 28 17.39 28.09 24.13
CA ASP A 28 17.81 28.12 22.73
C ASP A 28 18.40 26.75 22.26
N LYS A 29 18.70 25.89 23.21
CA LYS A 29 19.14 24.52 22.95
C LYS A 29 17.96 23.57 23.08
N SER A 30 17.56 22.97 21.95
CA SER A 30 16.62 21.87 21.97
C SER A 30 17.11 20.72 22.86
N VAL A 31 16.24 20.25 23.77
CA VAL A 31 16.52 19.03 24.56
C VAL A 31 16.38 17.76 23.68
N ILE A 32 15.82 17.90 22.50
CA ILE A 32 15.75 16.81 21.51
C ILE A 32 17.13 16.70 20.88
N VAL A 33 17.89 15.73 21.33
CA VAL A 33 19.12 15.31 20.65
C VAL A 33 18.67 14.46 19.46
N THR A 34 18.60 15.07 18.29
CA THR A 34 18.59 14.26 17.05
C THR A 34 19.96 13.62 16.95
N SER A 35 20.05 12.33 17.24
CA SER A 35 21.23 11.57 16.83
C SER A 35 21.26 11.66 15.31
N GLU A 36 22.20 12.42 14.76
CA GLU A 36 22.51 12.35 13.33
C GLU A 36 23.05 10.94 13.06
N THR A 37 22.13 10.03 12.72
CA THR A 37 22.55 8.74 12.21
C THR A 37 23.21 9.03 10.85
N GLU A 38 24.49 8.69 10.70
CA GLU A 38 25.17 8.88 9.43
C GLU A 38 24.34 8.22 8.32
N GLN A 39 24.01 9.03 7.32
CA GLN A 39 23.27 8.54 6.15
C GLN A 39 24.14 7.55 5.38
N THR A 40 23.59 6.36 5.16
CA THR A 40 24.19 5.37 4.26
C THR A 40 24.05 5.81 2.81
N GLN A 41 24.73 5.14 1.89
CA GLN A 41 24.50 5.37 0.45
C GLN A 41 23.06 5.07 0.05
N PHE A 42 22.44 4.07 0.68
CA PHE A 42 21.04 3.75 0.43
C PHE A 42 20.09 4.86 0.90
N ASP A 43 20.35 5.48 2.05
CA ASP A 43 19.54 6.62 2.51
C ASP A 43 19.59 7.78 1.50
N LYS A 44 20.76 8.10 0.98
CA LYS A 44 20.94 9.13 -0.05
C LYS A 44 20.24 8.75 -1.36
N TRP A 45 20.29 7.48 -1.73
CA TRP A 45 19.60 6.97 -2.90
C TRP A 45 18.08 7.04 -2.72
N LEU A 46 17.54 6.68 -1.55
CA LEU A 46 16.13 6.81 -1.21
C LEU A 46 15.67 8.27 -1.25
N GLU A 47 16.48 9.17 -0.70
CA GLU A 47 16.17 10.61 -0.77
C GLU A 47 16.05 11.09 -2.21
N ALA A 48 17.02 10.76 -3.07
CA ALA A 48 17.03 11.18 -4.47
C ALA A 48 15.94 10.53 -5.34
N ASN A 49 15.55 9.27 -5.05
CA ASN A 49 14.68 8.47 -5.91
C ASN A 49 13.23 8.36 -5.41
N PHE A 50 12.97 8.60 -4.13
CA PHE A 50 11.65 8.49 -3.51
C PHE A 50 11.20 9.79 -2.81
N VAL A 51 12.05 10.35 -1.93
CA VAL A 51 11.64 11.50 -1.12
C VAL A 51 11.52 12.75 -1.99
N ASN A 52 12.61 13.16 -2.64
CA ASN A 52 12.64 14.39 -3.41
C ASN A 52 11.65 14.40 -4.59
N PRO A 53 11.54 13.33 -5.42
CA PRO A 53 10.63 13.35 -6.56
C PRO A 53 9.16 13.11 -6.19
N TYR A 54 8.85 12.35 -5.12
CA TYR A 54 7.49 11.87 -4.86
C TYR A 54 6.98 12.11 -3.44
N ASN A 55 7.83 12.59 -2.53
CA ASN A 55 7.53 12.65 -1.09
C ASN A 55 7.11 11.29 -0.54
N ILE A 56 7.85 10.25 -0.92
CA ILE A 56 7.64 8.87 -0.46
C ILE A 56 8.80 8.51 0.47
N GLN A 57 8.48 7.98 1.65
CA GLN A 57 9.44 7.46 2.61
C GLN A 57 9.50 5.94 2.49
N PHE A 58 10.71 5.37 2.38
CA PHE A 58 10.93 3.93 2.38
C PHE A 58 11.71 3.54 3.63
N LYS A 59 10.99 3.03 4.65
CA LYS A 59 11.50 2.67 5.97
C LYS A 59 11.94 1.21 5.97
N TYR A 60 13.23 0.98 5.86
CA TYR A 60 13.81 -0.36 5.89
C TYR A 60 14.44 -0.70 7.24
N ARG A 61 14.74 0.30 8.07
CA ARG A 61 15.17 0.09 9.45
C ARG A 61 14.00 -0.25 10.33
N TYR A 62 14.20 -1.16 11.27
CA TYR A 62 13.16 -1.50 12.22
C TYR A 62 12.82 -0.29 13.10
N GLU A 63 11.54 0.04 13.12
CA GLU A 63 10.97 1.08 13.96
C GLU A 63 9.92 0.46 14.89
N HIS A 64 10.19 0.50 16.19
CA HIS A 64 9.32 -0.10 17.20
C HIS A 64 7.88 0.44 17.15
N ASN A 65 7.73 1.74 16.89
CA ASN A 65 6.42 2.39 16.85
C ASN A 65 5.60 2.05 15.59
N GLU A 66 6.24 1.50 14.57
CA GLU A 66 5.61 1.10 13.31
C GLU A 66 5.28 -0.40 13.27
N SER A 67 5.81 -1.17 14.22
CA SER A 67 5.65 -2.62 14.26
C SER A 67 4.52 -3.04 15.17
N ASP A 68 3.70 -4.01 14.73
CA ASP A 68 2.70 -4.63 15.60
C ASP A 68 3.38 -5.56 16.60
N MET A 69 3.28 -5.21 17.88
CA MET A 69 3.89 -5.94 18.98
C MET A 69 3.28 -7.33 19.24
N ASN A 70 2.20 -7.67 18.56
CA ASN A 70 1.63 -9.04 18.62
C ASN A 70 2.42 -10.05 17.78
N TYR A 71 3.35 -9.57 16.92
CA TYR A 71 4.15 -10.40 16.03
C TYR A 71 5.64 -10.31 16.36
N TYR A 72 6.36 -11.37 16.04
CA TYR A 72 7.82 -11.42 16.18
C TYR A 72 8.48 -10.93 14.87
N ASN A 73 8.69 -9.63 14.78
CA ASN A 73 9.30 -9.01 13.63
C ASN A 73 10.82 -8.86 13.81
N VAL A 74 11.58 -9.09 12.74
CA VAL A 74 13.01 -8.78 12.68
C VAL A 74 13.24 -7.65 11.66
N PRO A 75 14.35 -6.91 11.77
CA PRO A 75 14.73 -5.93 10.76
C PRO A 75 14.85 -6.54 9.36
N ALA A 76 14.55 -5.74 8.33
CA ALA A 76 14.85 -6.10 6.96
C ALA A 76 16.36 -6.20 6.74
N ASP A 77 16.81 -7.22 6.02
CA ASP A 77 18.19 -7.33 5.53
C ASP A 77 18.51 -6.15 4.61
N TYR A 78 19.67 -5.53 4.82
CA TYR A 78 20.05 -4.32 4.10
C TYR A 78 20.09 -4.52 2.58
N LYS A 79 20.71 -5.60 2.11
CA LYS A 79 20.83 -5.89 0.67
C LYS A 79 19.45 -6.14 0.06
N GLN A 80 18.63 -6.95 0.70
CA GLN A 80 17.29 -7.26 0.20
C GLN A 80 16.36 -6.04 0.27
N ALA A 81 16.53 -5.16 1.24
CA ALA A 81 15.80 -3.89 1.30
C ALA A 81 16.20 -2.94 0.15
N VAL A 82 17.49 -2.87 -0.20
CA VAL A 82 17.97 -2.14 -1.40
C VAL A 82 17.32 -2.69 -2.66
N GLU A 83 17.37 -4.00 -2.86
CA GLU A 83 16.80 -4.66 -4.03
C GLU A 83 15.28 -4.45 -4.11
N LEU A 84 14.55 -4.59 -2.99
CA LEU A 84 13.10 -4.36 -2.95
C LEU A 84 12.75 -2.91 -3.29
N ALA A 85 13.51 -1.93 -2.78
CA ALA A 85 13.26 -0.53 -3.11
C ALA A 85 13.44 -0.25 -4.62
N HIS A 86 14.46 -0.83 -5.26
CA HIS A 86 14.63 -0.74 -6.71
C HIS A 86 13.47 -1.40 -7.46
N ILE A 87 13.04 -2.58 -7.03
CA ILE A 87 11.89 -3.29 -7.62
C ILE A 87 10.64 -2.43 -7.52
N VAL A 88 10.27 -1.94 -6.33
CA VAL A 88 9.08 -1.11 -6.11
C VAL A 88 9.14 0.17 -6.96
N LYS A 89 10.30 0.85 -6.99
CA LYS A 89 10.47 2.03 -7.83
C LYS A 89 10.21 1.71 -9.30
N TYR A 90 10.88 0.69 -9.82
CA TYR A 90 10.85 0.36 -11.24
C TYR A 90 9.51 -0.24 -11.68
N THR A 91 8.97 -1.21 -10.95
CA THR A 91 7.76 -1.93 -11.37
C THR A 91 6.45 -1.22 -10.99
N CYS A 92 6.43 -0.48 -9.88
CA CYS A 92 5.21 0.19 -9.42
C CYS A 92 5.26 1.71 -9.71
N VAL A 93 6.19 2.45 -9.10
CA VAL A 93 6.22 3.93 -9.21
C VAL A 93 6.36 4.38 -10.66
N GLU A 94 7.30 3.82 -11.40
CA GLU A 94 7.56 4.20 -12.79
C GLU A 94 6.48 3.72 -13.76
N ALA A 95 5.83 2.58 -13.50
CA ALA A 95 4.69 2.13 -14.29
C ALA A 95 3.50 3.10 -14.20
N TYR A 96 3.17 3.57 -12.98
CA TYR A 96 2.15 4.61 -12.83
C TYR A 96 2.58 5.96 -13.40
N ASN A 97 3.86 6.33 -13.32
CA ASN A 97 4.37 7.55 -13.97
C ASN A 97 4.18 7.51 -15.49
N GLU A 98 4.44 6.36 -16.10
CA GLU A 98 4.31 6.16 -17.54
C GLU A 98 2.85 6.32 -18.01
N VAL A 99 1.91 5.72 -17.28
CA VAL A 99 0.50 5.63 -17.72
C VAL A 99 -0.34 6.80 -17.21
N ALA A 100 -0.11 7.27 -16.01
CA ALA A 100 -0.92 8.29 -15.34
C ALA A 100 -0.20 9.65 -15.19
N GLY A 101 1.11 9.66 -15.43
CA GLY A 101 1.95 10.84 -15.26
C GLY A 101 2.46 11.04 -13.83
N VAL A 102 3.61 11.71 -13.72
CA VAL A 102 4.31 11.92 -12.45
C VAL A 102 3.47 12.65 -11.39
N ASN A 103 2.58 13.54 -11.80
CA ASN A 103 1.72 14.27 -10.87
C ASN A 103 0.68 13.37 -10.21
N PHE A 104 0.18 12.35 -10.92
CA PHE A 104 -0.69 11.33 -10.33
C PHE A 104 0.04 10.58 -9.21
N THR A 105 1.23 10.08 -9.49
CA THR A 105 2.05 9.38 -8.51
C THR A 105 2.38 10.26 -7.30
N ARG A 106 2.78 11.51 -7.54
CA ARG A 106 3.04 12.49 -6.47
C ARG A 106 1.84 12.74 -5.56
N ASN A 107 0.65 12.74 -6.11
CA ASN A 107 -0.55 13.07 -5.34
C ASN A 107 -1.15 11.87 -4.62
N TYR A 108 -1.14 10.70 -5.23
CA TYR A 108 -1.98 9.57 -4.79
C TYR A 108 -1.20 8.33 -4.38
N PHE A 109 0.00 8.10 -4.93
CA PHE A 109 0.77 6.91 -4.57
C PHE A 109 1.11 6.90 -3.07
N PRO A 110 1.20 5.74 -2.41
CA PRO A 110 1.51 5.62 -0.99
C PRO A 110 2.70 6.48 -0.58
N LYS A 111 2.61 7.15 0.57
CA LYS A 111 3.65 8.08 1.04
C LYS A 111 4.66 7.43 1.94
N GLU A 112 4.38 6.20 2.37
CA GLU A 112 5.29 5.45 3.21
C GLU A 112 5.24 3.97 2.85
N PHE A 113 6.42 3.37 2.77
CA PHE A 113 6.62 1.93 2.82
C PHE A 113 7.36 1.61 4.11
N PHE A 114 6.80 0.71 4.92
CA PHE A 114 7.46 0.19 6.09
C PHE A 114 7.75 -1.30 5.91
N CYS A 115 9.01 -1.70 6.08
CA CYS A 115 9.50 -3.03 5.75
C CYS A 115 9.95 -3.79 6.99
N THR A 116 9.52 -5.06 7.12
CA THR A 116 10.05 -6.00 8.12
C THR A 116 10.67 -7.22 7.44
N GLY A 117 11.64 -7.84 8.12
CA GLY A 117 12.37 -8.98 7.57
C GLY A 117 11.58 -10.29 7.57
N THR A 118 10.62 -10.45 8.48
CA THR A 118 9.82 -11.67 8.65
C THR A 118 8.36 -11.45 8.31
N TRP A 119 7.65 -12.56 8.01
CA TRP A 119 6.21 -12.59 7.89
C TRP A 119 5.54 -12.45 9.27
N GLU A 120 4.37 -11.87 9.32
CA GLU A 120 3.50 -11.80 10.49
C GLU A 120 2.51 -12.96 10.47
N PHE A 121 2.81 -14.02 11.21
CA PHE A 121 1.99 -15.23 11.24
C PHE A 121 0.79 -15.08 12.17
N ARG A 122 -0.39 -15.39 11.65
CA ARG A 122 -1.64 -15.46 12.43
C ARG A 122 -1.82 -16.85 13.06
N ASN A 123 -2.64 -16.92 14.10
CA ASN A 123 -2.93 -18.17 14.81
C ASN A 123 -3.61 -19.25 13.96
N ASN A 124 -4.22 -18.88 12.85
CA ASN A 124 -4.84 -19.80 11.89
C ASN A 124 -3.88 -20.37 10.84
N GLY A 125 -2.58 -20.07 10.96
CA GLY A 125 -1.54 -20.51 10.01
C GLY A 125 -1.40 -19.67 8.74
N THR A 126 -2.23 -18.64 8.56
CA THR A 126 -2.03 -17.64 7.52
C THR A 126 -1.01 -16.60 7.97
N PHE A 127 -0.49 -15.82 7.04
CA PHE A 127 0.44 -14.72 7.34
C PHE A 127 0.09 -13.47 6.54
N ILE A 128 0.51 -12.34 7.08
CA ILE A 128 0.30 -11.03 6.47
C ILE A 128 1.46 -10.78 5.49
N LEU A 129 1.13 -10.52 4.23
CA LEU A 129 2.08 -10.10 3.20
C LEU A 129 2.32 -8.59 3.24
N GLY A 130 1.25 -7.85 3.53
CA GLY A 130 1.26 -6.42 3.65
C GLY A 130 -0.12 -5.92 4.06
N THR A 131 -0.20 -4.65 4.44
CA THR A 131 -1.44 -3.94 4.79
C THR A 131 -1.31 -2.48 4.38
N ALA A 132 -2.46 -1.82 4.10
CA ALA A 132 -2.50 -0.36 4.02
C ALA A 132 -3.01 0.22 5.34
N GLU A 133 -2.30 1.19 5.86
CA GLU A 133 -2.67 1.89 7.08
C GLU A 133 -2.95 3.37 6.80
N GLY A 134 -4.11 3.83 7.26
CA GLY A 134 -4.48 5.24 7.20
C GLY A 134 -4.52 5.86 5.80
N GLY A 135 -4.64 5.04 4.74
CA GLY A 135 -4.71 5.50 3.35
C GLY A 135 -3.42 6.13 2.80
N LYS A 136 -2.24 5.88 3.42
CA LYS A 136 -0.97 6.49 3.00
C LYS A 136 0.24 5.59 3.15
N LYS A 137 0.19 4.58 4.02
CA LYS A 137 1.30 3.70 4.36
C LYS A 137 1.01 2.30 3.83
N ILE A 138 2.00 1.67 3.23
CA ILE A 138 2.00 0.24 2.91
C ILE A 138 3.05 -0.44 3.78
N PHE A 139 2.62 -1.42 4.57
CA PHE A 139 3.49 -2.34 5.26
C PHE A 139 3.86 -3.50 4.33
N LEU A 140 5.13 -3.87 4.29
CA LEU A 140 5.65 -5.00 3.53
C LEU A 140 6.43 -5.94 4.47
N ALA A 141 5.91 -7.12 4.68
CA ALA A 141 6.53 -8.14 5.49
C ALA A 141 7.43 -9.06 4.65
N GLY A 142 8.31 -9.79 5.32
CA GLY A 142 9.06 -10.89 4.72
C GLY A 142 10.18 -10.49 3.76
N VAL A 143 10.74 -9.29 3.90
CA VAL A 143 11.79 -8.79 3.00
C VAL A 143 13.01 -9.71 2.93
N ASN A 144 13.35 -10.40 4.04
CA ASN A 144 14.50 -11.31 4.09
C ASN A 144 14.33 -12.60 3.27
N TYR A 145 13.17 -12.78 2.65
CA TYR A 145 12.91 -13.89 1.72
C TYR A 145 12.94 -13.47 0.25
N LEU A 146 13.21 -12.19 -0.05
CA LEU A 146 13.17 -11.65 -1.42
C LEU A 146 14.04 -12.43 -2.41
N ASP A 147 15.24 -12.83 -2.00
CA ASP A 147 16.17 -13.62 -2.84
C ASP A 147 15.56 -14.96 -3.33
N GLN A 148 14.54 -15.49 -2.64
CA GLN A 148 13.85 -16.72 -3.04
C GLN A 148 12.76 -16.48 -4.09
N TYR A 149 12.31 -15.24 -4.26
CA TYR A 149 11.10 -14.92 -5.03
C TYR A 149 11.33 -13.97 -6.20
N LYS A 150 12.37 -13.13 -6.17
CA LYS A 150 12.56 -12.02 -7.13
C LYS A 150 12.81 -12.46 -8.58
N ASP A 151 13.36 -13.66 -8.77
CA ASP A 151 13.72 -14.19 -10.10
C ASP A 151 12.55 -14.92 -10.80
N ASN A 152 11.37 -14.94 -10.17
CA ASN A 152 10.14 -15.52 -10.71
C ASN A 152 8.99 -14.53 -10.54
N ILE A 153 8.35 -14.17 -11.67
CA ILE A 153 7.28 -13.16 -11.70
C ILE A 153 6.10 -13.56 -10.81
N ASP A 154 5.68 -14.84 -10.86
CA ASP A 154 4.50 -15.30 -10.12
C ASP A 154 4.72 -15.19 -8.60
N THR A 155 5.92 -15.58 -8.13
CA THR A 155 6.26 -15.47 -6.70
C THR A 155 6.52 -14.03 -6.28
N LEU A 156 7.17 -13.22 -7.12
CA LEU A 156 7.40 -11.80 -6.86
C LEU A 156 6.06 -11.05 -6.73
N ASN A 157 5.12 -11.32 -7.62
CA ASN A 157 3.76 -10.79 -7.54
C ASN A 157 3.02 -11.30 -6.31
N HIS A 158 3.04 -12.60 -6.08
CA HIS A 158 2.31 -13.19 -4.96
C HIS A 158 2.74 -12.59 -3.62
N PHE A 159 4.05 -12.43 -3.39
CA PHE A 159 4.57 -12.02 -2.08
C PHE A 159 4.71 -10.50 -1.90
N TYR A 160 4.85 -9.71 -2.98
CA TYR A 160 5.13 -8.28 -2.85
C TYR A 160 4.29 -7.39 -3.76
N LEU A 161 4.38 -7.54 -5.09
CA LEU A 161 3.89 -6.50 -6.00
C LEU A 161 2.37 -6.45 -6.08
N LYS A 162 1.70 -7.59 -6.13
CA LYS A 162 0.22 -7.64 -6.10
C LYS A 162 -0.31 -6.91 -4.88
N THR A 163 0.30 -7.12 -3.72
CA THR A 163 -0.09 -6.46 -2.47
C THR A 163 0.03 -4.93 -2.58
N ILE A 164 1.11 -4.41 -3.15
CA ILE A 164 1.28 -2.97 -3.35
C ILE A 164 0.15 -2.39 -4.21
N HIS A 165 -0.18 -3.04 -5.32
CA HIS A 165 -1.26 -2.60 -6.20
C HIS A 165 -2.64 -2.72 -5.55
N HIS A 166 -2.87 -3.76 -4.76
CA HIS A 166 -4.08 -3.98 -3.98
C HIS A 166 -4.30 -2.86 -2.97
N GLU A 167 -3.31 -2.58 -2.15
CA GLU A 167 -3.37 -1.53 -1.13
C GLU A 167 -3.47 -0.14 -1.74
N PHE A 168 -2.76 0.10 -2.85
CA PHE A 168 -2.90 1.35 -3.57
C PHE A 168 -4.32 1.54 -4.14
N THR A 169 -4.97 0.48 -4.55
CA THR A 169 -6.38 0.53 -4.98
C THR A 169 -7.30 0.98 -3.86
N HIS A 170 -7.07 0.52 -2.63
CA HIS A 170 -7.82 1.02 -1.47
C HIS A 170 -7.61 2.52 -1.25
N ILE A 171 -6.39 3.03 -1.41
CA ILE A 171 -6.10 4.48 -1.32
C ILE A 171 -6.86 5.27 -2.38
N LEU A 172 -6.91 4.76 -3.61
CA LEU A 172 -7.69 5.38 -4.69
C LEU A 172 -9.19 5.38 -4.37
N ASN A 173 -9.72 4.27 -3.87
CA ASN A 173 -11.12 4.13 -3.50
C ASN A 173 -11.53 5.00 -2.32
N GLN A 174 -10.63 5.25 -1.36
CA GLN A 174 -10.85 6.20 -0.25
C GLN A 174 -10.89 7.65 -0.72
N THR A 175 -10.26 7.95 -1.85
CA THR A 175 -10.25 9.30 -2.44
C THR A 175 -11.45 9.54 -3.35
N LYS A 176 -11.83 8.54 -4.13
CA LYS A 176 -13.01 8.53 -4.98
C LYS A 176 -13.66 7.17 -4.89
N ASP A 177 -14.89 7.11 -4.40
CA ASP A 177 -15.63 5.86 -4.25
C ASP A 177 -15.80 5.13 -5.60
N PHE A 178 -15.63 3.82 -5.60
CA PHE A 178 -15.99 3.00 -6.77
C PHE A 178 -17.51 2.84 -6.89
N PRO A 179 -18.05 2.56 -8.12
CA PRO A 179 -19.49 2.48 -8.36
C PRO A 179 -20.15 1.35 -7.56
N ARG A 180 -21.30 1.65 -6.94
CA ARG A 180 -22.11 0.64 -6.21
C ARG A 180 -22.56 -0.52 -7.10
N SER A 181 -22.64 -0.33 -8.42
CA SER A 181 -22.92 -1.39 -9.39
C SER A 181 -21.91 -2.54 -9.33
N TYR A 182 -20.67 -2.29 -8.90
CA TYR A 182 -19.68 -3.34 -8.72
C TYR A 182 -20.12 -4.37 -7.68
N GLN A 183 -20.50 -3.92 -6.50
CA GLN A 183 -21.01 -4.80 -5.44
C GLN A 183 -22.24 -5.59 -5.87
N GLN A 184 -23.08 -5.02 -6.74
CA GLN A 184 -24.32 -5.65 -7.17
C GLN A 184 -24.10 -6.85 -8.12
N VAL A 185 -22.92 -6.94 -8.76
CA VAL A 185 -22.61 -8.03 -9.71
C VAL A 185 -22.69 -9.40 -9.03
N THR A 186 -22.09 -9.53 -7.84
CA THR A 186 -22.12 -10.76 -7.05
C THR A 186 -22.96 -10.65 -5.77
N GLY A 187 -23.51 -9.48 -5.47
CA GLY A 187 -24.52 -9.21 -4.45
C GLY A 187 -24.32 -9.94 -3.12
N SER A 188 -25.09 -11.00 -2.90
CA SER A 188 -25.04 -11.82 -1.67
C SER A 188 -23.90 -12.82 -1.61
N GLY A 189 -22.96 -12.80 -2.58
CA GLY A 189 -21.84 -13.74 -2.64
C GLY A 189 -20.69 -13.46 -1.67
N TYR A 190 -20.69 -12.29 -1.01
CA TYR A 190 -19.67 -11.94 -0.02
C TYR A 190 -19.90 -12.69 1.29
N VAL A 191 -18.83 -13.26 1.86
CA VAL A 191 -18.88 -14.20 2.99
C VAL A 191 -18.04 -13.77 4.20
N ALA A 192 -17.52 -12.54 4.20
CA ALA A 192 -16.65 -12.00 5.23
C ALA A 192 -15.48 -12.97 5.56
N ASP A 193 -15.19 -13.23 6.82
CA ASP A 193 -14.04 -14.03 7.25
C ASP A 193 -14.08 -15.52 6.82
N SER A 194 -15.23 -16.00 6.33
CA SER A 194 -15.36 -17.39 5.86
C SER A 194 -14.71 -17.64 4.49
N TRP A 195 -14.13 -16.64 3.83
CA TRP A 195 -13.52 -16.77 2.50
C TRP A 195 -12.41 -17.85 2.43
N SER A 196 -11.71 -18.11 3.55
CA SER A 196 -10.64 -19.11 3.63
C SER A 196 -11.11 -20.52 3.96
N GLU A 197 -12.41 -20.71 4.22
CA GLU A 197 -13.01 -21.96 4.62
C GLU A 197 -13.71 -22.66 3.44
N SER A 198 -13.80 -24.00 3.46
CA SER A 198 -14.61 -24.75 2.50
C SER A 198 -16.11 -24.42 2.67
N PRO A 199 -16.88 -24.24 1.58
CA PRO A 199 -16.49 -24.43 0.17
C PRO A 199 -15.96 -23.15 -0.51
N TYR A 200 -15.81 -22.02 0.22
CA TYR A 200 -15.54 -20.71 -0.38
C TYR A 200 -14.11 -20.58 -0.92
N ASN A 201 -13.16 -21.29 -0.33
CA ASN A 201 -11.77 -21.30 -0.77
C ASN A 201 -11.50 -22.10 -2.05
N GLU A 202 -12.49 -22.81 -2.60
CA GLU A 202 -12.32 -23.72 -3.74
C GLU A 202 -12.94 -23.19 -5.04
N ASN A 203 -14.22 -22.81 -5.03
CA ASN A 203 -14.98 -22.50 -6.25
C ASN A 203 -15.25 -21.01 -6.45
N TYR A 204 -14.32 -20.16 -6.04
CA TYR A 204 -14.51 -18.70 -6.07
C TYR A 204 -14.63 -18.14 -7.50
N LEU A 205 -13.90 -18.70 -8.48
CA LEU A 205 -13.98 -18.25 -9.89
C LEU A 205 -15.37 -18.50 -10.49
N GLU A 206 -15.95 -19.67 -10.28
CA GLU A 206 -17.31 -20.01 -10.74
C GLU A 206 -18.36 -19.09 -10.13
N ARG A 207 -18.10 -18.56 -8.93
CA ARG A 207 -18.95 -17.62 -8.21
C ARG A 207 -18.73 -16.16 -8.61
N GLY A 208 -17.81 -15.88 -9.56
CA GLY A 208 -17.49 -14.56 -10.07
C GLY A 208 -16.55 -13.75 -9.18
N PHE A 209 -15.63 -14.41 -8.47
CA PHE A 209 -14.57 -13.80 -7.68
C PHE A 209 -13.21 -14.21 -8.21
N ILE A 210 -12.28 -13.24 -8.39
CA ILE A 210 -10.98 -13.51 -8.99
C ILE A 210 -10.02 -14.26 -8.06
N SER A 211 -10.25 -14.18 -6.76
CA SER A 211 -9.52 -14.92 -5.72
C SER A 211 -10.49 -15.33 -4.62
N SER A 212 -10.08 -16.27 -3.76
CA SER A 212 -10.89 -16.61 -2.58
C SER A 212 -11.08 -15.39 -1.68
N TYR A 213 -10.04 -14.56 -1.51
CA TYR A 213 -10.07 -13.35 -0.68
C TYR A 213 -11.02 -12.27 -1.21
N SER A 214 -11.26 -12.21 -2.52
CA SER A 214 -12.28 -11.31 -3.11
C SER A 214 -13.66 -11.49 -2.49
N GLN A 215 -13.97 -12.65 -1.93
CA GLN A 215 -15.26 -12.93 -1.28
C GLN A 215 -15.42 -12.30 0.09
N HIS A 216 -14.35 -11.71 0.65
CA HIS A 216 -14.40 -11.07 1.95
C HIS A 216 -15.39 -9.88 1.96
N SER A 217 -15.22 -8.94 1.04
CA SER A 217 -16.07 -7.75 0.91
C SER A 217 -15.96 -7.14 -0.48
N ALA A 218 -16.86 -6.23 -0.82
CA ALA A 218 -16.83 -5.53 -2.11
C ALA A 218 -15.59 -4.64 -2.28
N THR A 219 -15.03 -4.12 -1.20
CA THR A 219 -13.80 -3.32 -1.20
C THR A 219 -12.59 -4.18 -1.52
N GLU A 220 -12.48 -5.34 -0.87
CA GLU A 220 -11.40 -6.30 -1.16
C GLU A 220 -11.51 -6.86 -2.58
N ASP A 221 -12.71 -7.20 -3.01
CA ASP A 221 -12.99 -7.69 -4.35
C ASP A 221 -12.57 -6.70 -5.44
N PHE A 222 -12.85 -5.41 -5.25
CA PHE A 222 -12.44 -4.39 -6.20
C PHE A 222 -10.93 -4.25 -6.26
N ALA A 223 -10.25 -4.26 -5.11
CA ALA A 223 -8.80 -4.19 -5.02
C ALA A 223 -8.12 -5.43 -5.60
N GLU A 224 -8.63 -6.63 -5.31
CA GLU A 224 -8.18 -7.89 -5.90
C GLU A 224 -8.37 -7.90 -7.42
N MET A 225 -9.54 -7.46 -7.91
CA MET A 225 -9.81 -7.44 -9.36
C MET A 225 -8.78 -6.59 -10.11
N LEU A 226 -8.49 -5.38 -9.66
CA LEU A 226 -7.49 -4.53 -10.31
C LEU A 226 -6.09 -5.10 -10.16
N SER A 227 -5.65 -5.43 -8.94
CA SER A 227 -4.30 -5.91 -8.68
C SER A 227 -3.99 -7.21 -9.42
N MET A 228 -4.89 -8.19 -9.37
CA MET A 228 -4.74 -9.45 -10.09
C MET A 228 -4.74 -9.25 -11.61
N TYR A 229 -5.56 -8.31 -12.12
CA TYR A 229 -5.59 -8.03 -13.55
C TYR A 229 -4.26 -7.45 -14.06
N ILE A 230 -3.68 -6.49 -13.36
CA ILE A 230 -2.47 -5.79 -13.86
C ILE A 230 -1.18 -6.55 -13.60
N THR A 231 -1.14 -7.46 -12.63
CA THR A 231 0.06 -8.26 -12.29
C THR A 231 0.09 -9.65 -12.93
N ASN A 232 -0.91 -10.00 -13.73
CA ASN A 232 -0.96 -11.33 -14.36
C ASN A 232 -1.09 -11.24 -15.89
N THR A 233 -0.51 -12.21 -16.57
CA THR A 233 -0.49 -12.24 -18.04
C THR A 233 -1.88 -12.44 -18.65
N PRO A 234 -2.11 -12.01 -19.92
CA PRO A 234 -3.34 -12.36 -20.64
C PRO A 234 -3.61 -13.87 -20.70
N ALA A 235 -2.56 -14.69 -20.77
CA ALA A 235 -2.70 -16.14 -20.77
C ALA A 235 -3.25 -16.65 -19.41
N GLN A 236 -2.76 -16.13 -18.30
CA GLN A 236 -3.27 -16.49 -16.96
C GLN A 236 -4.71 -16.00 -16.77
N TRP A 237 -5.03 -14.79 -17.24
CA TRP A 237 -6.40 -14.29 -17.23
C TRP A 237 -7.37 -15.22 -18.00
N ASN A 238 -7.00 -15.62 -19.20
CA ASN A 238 -7.82 -16.52 -20.02
C ASN A 238 -8.02 -17.87 -19.33
N LYS A 239 -6.97 -18.42 -18.70
CA LYS A 239 -7.08 -19.65 -17.91
C LYS A 239 -8.10 -19.53 -16.79
N TRP A 240 -8.10 -18.43 -16.04
CA TRP A 240 -9.12 -18.19 -15.00
C TRP A 240 -10.53 -18.07 -15.59
N MET A 241 -10.68 -17.46 -16.78
CA MET A 241 -12.00 -17.41 -17.45
C MET A 241 -12.49 -18.79 -17.87
N GLU A 242 -11.59 -19.67 -18.33
CA GLU A 242 -11.93 -21.07 -18.64
C GLU A 242 -12.34 -21.83 -17.37
N GLU A 243 -11.61 -21.68 -16.28
CA GLU A 243 -11.90 -22.30 -14.98
C GLU A 243 -13.20 -21.78 -14.36
N ALA A 244 -13.52 -20.50 -14.53
CA ALA A 244 -14.75 -19.87 -14.04
C ALA A 244 -16.03 -20.40 -14.72
N GLY A 245 -15.91 -21.03 -15.89
CA GLY A 245 -17.07 -21.46 -16.67
C GLY A 245 -17.90 -20.28 -17.19
N THR A 246 -19.05 -20.57 -17.77
CA THR A 246 -19.87 -19.55 -18.47
C THR A 246 -20.36 -18.45 -17.52
N ASP A 247 -20.92 -18.81 -16.38
CA ASP A 247 -21.52 -17.84 -15.45
C ASP A 247 -20.46 -17.05 -14.68
N GLY A 248 -19.41 -17.72 -14.20
CA GLY A 248 -18.31 -17.06 -13.52
C GLY A 248 -17.58 -16.08 -14.43
N THR A 249 -17.27 -16.49 -15.67
CA THR A 249 -16.66 -15.60 -16.68
C THR A 249 -17.50 -14.35 -16.93
N ARG A 250 -18.82 -14.50 -17.09
CA ARG A 250 -19.72 -13.38 -17.30
C ARG A 250 -19.66 -12.38 -16.12
N LEU A 251 -19.66 -12.88 -14.89
CA LEU A 251 -19.59 -12.04 -13.68
C LEU A 251 -18.23 -11.33 -13.55
N LEU A 252 -17.12 -12.07 -13.76
CA LEU A 252 -15.78 -11.54 -13.72
C LEU A 252 -15.54 -10.46 -14.79
N GLN A 253 -16.02 -10.70 -16.02
CA GLN A 253 -15.91 -9.72 -17.09
C GLN A 253 -16.72 -8.46 -16.79
N GLN A 254 -17.93 -8.60 -16.26
CA GLN A 254 -18.75 -7.45 -15.87
C GLN A 254 -18.07 -6.62 -14.76
N LYS A 255 -17.44 -7.26 -13.78
CA LYS A 255 -16.65 -6.59 -12.76
C LYS A 255 -15.44 -5.87 -13.35
N LEU A 256 -14.67 -6.53 -14.21
CA LEU A 256 -13.52 -5.94 -14.87
C LEU A 256 -13.89 -4.71 -15.71
N ASP A 257 -15.03 -4.74 -16.40
CA ASP A 257 -15.50 -3.61 -17.19
C ASP A 257 -15.85 -2.40 -16.32
N ILE A 258 -16.40 -2.64 -15.12
CA ILE A 258 -16.65 -1.58 -14.14
C ILE A 258 -15.33 -1.00 -13.61
N VAL A 259 -14.35 -1.86 -13.27
CA VAL A 259 -13.01 -1.41 -12.84
C VAL A 259 -12.34 -0.60 -13.93
N ARG A 260 -12.37 -1.07 -15.19
CA ARG A 260 -11.83 -0.38 -16.35
C ARG A 260 -12.42 1.02 -16.54
N THR A 261 -13.75 1.10 -16.47
CA THR A 261 -14.49 2.37 -16.57
C THR A 261 -14.12 3.32 -15.41
N TYR A 262 -14.11 2.83 -14.19
CA TYR A 262 -13.73 3.61 -13.02
C TYR A 262 -12.30 4.16 -13.13
N MET A 263 -11.34 3.32 -13.46
CA MET A 263 -9.94 3.75 -13.60
C MET A 263 -9.77 4.78 -14.74
N LYS A 264 -10.50 4.61 -15.83
CA LYS A 264 -10.47 5.55 -16.94
C LYS A 264 -11.13 6.88 -16.59
N ASP A 265 -12.35 6.86 -16.06
CA ASP A 265 -13.15 8.06 -15.87
C ASP A 265 -12.71 8.85 -14.63
N SER A 266 -12.36 8.16 -13.54
CA SER A 266 -11.97 8.81 -12.30
C SER A 266 -10.50 9.23 -12.29
N TRP A 267 -9.61 8.46 -12.93
CA TRP A 267 -8.16 8.61 -12.80
C TRP A 267 -7.45 8.84 -14.13
N ASN A 268 -8.16 8.76 -15.26
CA ASN A 268 -7.61 8.80 -16.62
C ASN A 268 -6.53 7.71 -16.87
N ILE A 269 -6.68 6.57 -16.22
CA ILE A 269 -5.77 5.43 -16.34
C ILE A 269 -6.41 4.36 -17.23
N ASP A 270 -5.68 3.96 -18.27
CA ASP A 270 -5.97 2.77 -19.04
C ASP A 270 -5.31 1.57 -18.37
N ILE A 271 -6.12 0.64 -17.82
CA ILE A 271 -5.59 -0.51 -17.07
C ILE A 271 -4.90 -1.54 -17.97
N ASP A 272 -5.19 -1.58 -19.26
CA ASP A 272 -4.49 -2.47 -20.19
C ASP A 272 -3.08 -1.94 -20.49
N GLN A 273 -2.93 -0.61 -20.63
CA GLN A 273 -1.60 0.02 -20.72
C GLN A 273 -0.83 -0.16 -19.42
N LEU A 274 -1.49 0.01 -18.26
CA LEU A 274 -0.85 -0.20 -16.95
C LEU A 274 -0.36 -1.64 -16.81
N ARG A 275 -1.20 -2.61 -17.14
CA ARG A 275 -0.83 -4.04 -17.16
C ARG A 275 0.41 -4.30 -18.01
N ASN A 276 0.43 -3.79 -19.23
CA ASN A 276 1.56 -3.97 -20.14
C ASN A 276 2.85 -3.35 -19.58
N SER A 277 2.78 -2.15 -19.00
CA SER A 277 3.93 -1.49 -18.37
C SER A 277 4.43 -2.27 -17.15
N VAL A 278 3.52 -2.75 -16.28
CA VAL A 278 3.88 -3.55 -15.10
C VAL A 278 4.57 -4.86 -15.52
N LEU A 279 3.94 -5.65 -16.40
CA LEU A 279 4.46 -6.96 -16.82
C LEU A 279 5.79 -6.88 -17.58
N ASP A 280 5.99 -5.85 -18.43
CA ASP A 280 7.28 -5.63 -19.09
C ASP A 280 8.40 -5.37 -18.07
N ARG A 281 8.10 -4.54 -17.07
CA ARG A 281 9.05 -4.17 -16.02
C ARG A 281 9.35 -5.34 -15.08
N GLU A 282 8.34 -6.11 -14.69
CA GLU A 282 8.51 -7.33 -13.89
C GLU A 282 9.36 -8.37 -14.63
N THR A 283 9.14 -8.53 -15.94
CA THR A 283 9.92 -9.43 -16.77
C THR A 283 11.41 -9.04 -16.78
N LYS A 284 11.70 -7.75 -16.89
CA LYS A 284 13.06 -7.23 -16.86
C LYS A 284 13.74 -7.42 -15.50
N VAL A 285 13.00 -7.27 -14.41
CA VAL A 285 13.47 -7.55 -13.05
C VAL A 285 13.80 -9.05 -12.90
N ALA A 286 12.82 -9.92 -13.16
CA ALA A 286 12.97 -11.37 -12.96
C ALA A 286 14.04 -11.99 -13.87
N SER A 287 14.31 -11.40 -15.04
CA SER A 287 15.40 -11.83 -15.93
C SER A 287 16.77 -11.23 -15.63
N GLY A 288 16.91 -10.43 -14.56
CA GLY A 288 18.17 -9.81 -14.16
C GLY A 288 18.67 -8.72 -15.12
N GLN A 289 17.78 -8.12 -15.93
CA GLN A 289 18.16 -7.03 -16.84
C GLN A 289 18.29 -5.68 -16.13
N ILE A 290 17.79 -5.57 -14.91
CA ILE A 290 17.84 -4.37 -14.08
C ILE A 290 18.84 -4.60 -12.95
N ASP A 291 19.81 -3.68 -12.79
CA ASP A 291 20.69 -3.67 -11.63
C ASP A 291 19.91 -3.16 -10.41
N LEU A 292 19.59 -4.06 -9.50
CA LEU A 292 18.86 -3.78 -8.28
C LEU A 292 19.75 -3.29 -7.13
N THR A 293 21.05 -3.10 -7.37
CA THR A 293 22.05 -2.76 -6.35
C THR A 293 22.74 -1.42 -6.57
N ASP A 294 22.47 -0.75 -7.71
CA ASP A 294 23.11 0.53 -8.06
C ASP A 294 22.60 1.67 -7.18
N LEU A 295 23.40 2.05 -6.20
CA LEU A 295 23.13 3.19 -5.29
C LEU A 295 23.70 4.52 -5.80
N THR A 296 24.06 4.62 -7.07
CA THR A 296 24.54 5.88 -7.66
C THR A 296 23.42 6.91 -7.69
N VAL A 297 23.66 8.06 -7.09
CA VAL A 297 22.77 9.23 -7.17
C VAL A 297 23.20 10.07 -8.36
N LYS A 298 22.29 10.23 -9.31
CA LYS A 298 22.50 11.03 -10.53
C LYS A 298 21.91 12.42 -10.40
#